data_62910c13a1f56f8471a7abd5e156dbfb
#
_entry.id   62910c13a1f56f8471a7abd5e156dbfb
#
_cell.length_a   1.000
_cell.length_b   1.000
_cell.length_c   1.000
_cell.angle_alpha   90.00
_cell.angle_beta   90.00
_cell.angle_gamma   90.00
#
_symmetry.space_group_name_H-M   'P 1'
#
loop_
_entity.id
_entity.type
_entity.pdbx_description
1 polymer ?
#
loop_
_entity_poly.entity_id
_entity_poly.type
_entity_poly.pdbx_seq_one_letter_code
_entity_poly.pdbx_strand_id
1 'polypeptide(L)'
;YALADLPELLKAVQYRYEKRFGVRVETDEIMSVYGSQECMAHIGMVFCNPGDTILVPNPGYPMFEMSGIMAKANLEYYTIKEENGYLPDLDHIPEETLKRAKYMIVSYPLNPVCVCAPDEFYPKLIDFAKKNEIVILHDNAYSDIIYTRKQGRSFLSFEGAKEVGVEFY
;
A
#
# COMPACT_ATOMS: atom_id res chain seq x y z
N TYR A 1 8.73 24.60 16.72
CA TYR A 1 8.18 23.65 15.72
C TYR A 1 9.16 22.51 15.56
N ALA A 2 8.67 21.27 15.59
CA ALA A 2 9.47 20.11 15.20
C ALA A 2 9.50 20.03 13.66
N LEU A 3 10.69 20.02 13.10
CA LEU A 3 10.91 19.90 11.66
C LEU A 3 11.25 18.46 11.23
N ALA A 4 11.40 17.57 12.19
CA ALA A 4 11.74 16.17 11.99
C ALA A 4 11.07 15.30 13.05
N ASP A 5 10.94 14.02 12.75
CA ASP A 5 10.44 13.02 13.68
C ASP A 5 11.36 12.89 14.90
N LEU A 6 10.76 12.53 16.04
CA LEU A 6 11.53 12.23 17.25
C LEU A 6 12.37 10.97 17.02
N PRO A 7 13.69 11.00 17.25
CA PRO A 7 14.55 9.84 17.05
C PRO A 7 14.11 8.61 17.85
N GLU A 8 13.55 8.83 19.04
CA GLU A 8 13.01 7.77 19.91
C GLU A 8 11.80 7.06 19.27
N LEU A 9 10.93 7.83 18.59
CA LEU A 9 9.78 7.28 17.85
C LEU A 9 10.27 6.42 16.69
N LEU A 10 11.21 6.92 15.88
CA LEU A 10 11.76 6.18 14.74
C LEU A 10 12.39 4.85 15.19
N LYS A 11 13.17 4.87 16.28
CA LYS A 11 13.74 3.66 16.88
C LYS A 11 12.68 2.68 17.40
N ALA A 12 11.59 3.20 17.98
CA ALA A 12 10.47 2.34 18.43
C ALA A 12 9.77 1.67 17.26
N VAL A 13 9.58 2.39 16.14
CA VAL A 13 9.02 1.83 14.90
C VAL A 13 9.96 0.77 14.31
N GLN A 14 11.28 1.03 14.22
CA GLN A 14 12.27 0.04 13.78
C GLN A 14 12.18 -1.24 14.61
N TYR A 15 12.21 -1.10 15.93
CA TYR A 15 12.10 -2.24 16.85
C TYR A 15 10.80 -3.02 16.65
N ARG A 16 9.66 -2.30 16.49
CA ARG A 16 8.36 -2.93 16.25
C ARG A 16 8.36 -3.73 14.95
N TYR A 17 8.84 -3.15 13.84
CA TYR A 17 8.89 -3.83 12.55
C TYR A 17 9.77 -5.07 12.57
N GLU A 18 10.94 -4.97 13.18
CA GLU A 18 11.84 -6.10 13.34
C GLU A 18 11.20 -7.22 14.19
N LYS A 19 10.62 -6.88 15.34
CA LYS A 19 10.02 -7.85 16.25
C LYS A 19 8.71 -8.45 15.73
N ARG A 20 7.88 -7.63 15.11
CA ARG A 20 6.54 -8.02 14.70
C ARG A 20 6.50 -8.69 13.34
N PHE A 21 7.30 -8.21 12.40
CA PHE A 21 7.26 -8.62 11.00
C PHE A 21 8.57 -9.22 10.50
N GLY A 22 9.65 -9.16 11.28
CA GLY A 22 10.99 -9.58 10.84
C GLY A 22 11.59 -8.64 9.79
N VAL A 23 11.11 -7.40 9.71
CA VAL A 23 11.55 -6.41 8.72
C VAL A 23 12.48 -5.41 9.35
N ARG A 24 13.66 -5.27 8.77
CA ARG A 24 14.58 -4.18 9.12
C ARG A 24 14.30 -2.97 8.24
N VAL A 25 13.95 -1.86 8.88
CA VAL A 25 13.83 -0.53 8.27
C VAL A 25 14.82 0.42 8.90
N GLU A 26 15.42 1.30 8.13
CA GLU A 26 16.33 2.33 8.63
C GLU A 26 15.53 3.60 9.01
N THR A 27 16.12 4.48 9.83
CA THR A 27 15.40 5.66 10.32
C THR A 27 15.04 6.66 9.21
N ASP A 28 15.81 6.69 8.14
CA ASP A 28 15.56 7.51 6.94
C ASP A 28 14.54 6.89 5.98
N GLU A 29 14.11 5.64 6.24
CA GLU A 29 13.02 4.97 5.55
C GLU A 29 11.67 5.13 6.28
N ILE A 30 11.63 5.86 7.39
CA ILE A 30 10.43 6.01 8.23
C ILE A 30 10.05 7.49 8.31
N MET A 31 8.77 7.76 8.15
CA MET A 31 8.19 9.09 8.36
C MET A 31 6.89 8.95 9.16
N SER A 32 6.75 9.74 10.23
CA SER A 32 5.48 9.82 10.95
C SER A 32 4.49 10.74 10.25
N VAL A 33 3.21 10.40 10.35
CA VAL A 33 2.10 11.17 9.79
C VAL A 33 0.96 11.27 10.80
N TYR A 34 0.11 12.26 10.66
CA TYR A 34 -1.07 12.43 11.52
C TYR A 34 -2.22 11.50 11.09
N GLY A 35 -1.97 10.19 11.20
CA GLY A 35 -2.82 9.13 10.71
C GLY A 35 -2.60 8.82 9.23
N SER A 36 -2.83 7.56 8.84
CA SER A 36 -2.65 7.09 7.46
C SER A 36 -3.49 7.88 6.44
N GLN A 37 -4.62 8.46 6.86
CA GLN A 37 -5.48 9.26 5.99
C GLN A 37 -4.78 10.52 5.45
N GLU A 38 -3.99 11.21 6.28
CA GLU A 38 -3.24 12.38 5.85
C GLU A 38 -2.24 12.00 4.76
N CYS A 39 -1.45 10.97 5.01
CA CYS A 39 -0.47 10.52 4.03
C CYS A 39 -1.14 10.00 2.77
N MET A 40 -2.21 9.21 2.91
CA MET A 40 -2.97 8.69 1.77
C MET A 40 -3.54 9.83 0.90
N ALA A 41 -4.02 10.92 1.51
CA ALA A 41 -4.50 12.07 0.76
C ALA A 41 -3.39 12.82 0.02
N HIS A 42 -2.21 12.97 0.63
CA HIS A 42 -1.13 13.78 0.08
C HIS A 42 -0.18 13.04 -0.86
N ILE A 43 -0.10 11.72 -0.76
CA ILE A 43 0.87 10.91 -1.52
C ILE A 43 0.74 11.10 -3.05
N GLY A 44 -0.48 11.32 -3.52
CA GLY A 44 -0.73 11.60 -4.93
C GLY A 44 0.01 12.83 -5.45
N MET A 45 0.14 13.87 -4.62
CA MET A 45 0.88 15.07 -4.99
C MET A 45 2.40 14.85 -5.10
N VAL A 46 2.91 13.76 -4.52
CA VAL A 46 4.33 13.37 -4.63
C VAL A 46 4.57 12.57 -5.90
N PHE A 47 3.68 11.65 -6.24
CA PHE A 47 3.89 10.68 -7.32
C PHE A 47 3.22 11.05 -8.64
N CYS A 48 2.19 11.91 -8.63
CA CYS A 48 1.37 12.17 -9.81
C CYS A 48 1.44 13.62 -10.29
N ASN A 49 1.43 13.77 -11.60
CA ASN A 49 1.05 15.00 -12.29
C ASN A 49 -0.44 14.93 -12.69
N PRO A 50 -1.09 16.08 -12.95
CA PRO A 50 -2.43 16.08 -13.52
C PRO A 50 -2.51 15.23 -14.79
N GLY A 51 -3.46 14.28 -14.82
CA GLY A 51 -3.66 13.36 -15.95
C GLY A 51 -2.90 12.03 -15.85
N ASP A 52 -1.98 11.87 -14.89
CA ASP A 52 -1.46 10.54 -14.54
C ASP A 52 -2.58 9.63 -14.02
N THR A 53 -2.34 8.36 -13.90
CA THR A 53 -3.34 7.37 -13.46
C THR A 53 -2.93 6.73 -12.13
N ILE A 54 -3.89 6.42 -11.28
CA ILE A 54 -3.72 5.60 -10.09
C ILE A 54 -4.68 4.42 -10.11
N LEU A 55 -4.25 3.28 -9.58
CA LEU A 55 -5.08 2.08 -9.46
C LEU A 55 -5.67 1.99 -8.05
N VAL A 56 -7.00 1.94 -7.97
CA VAL A 56 -7.76 1.99 -6.71
C VAL A 56 -8.64 0.74 -6.58
N PRO A 57 -8.70 0.08 -5.41
CA PRO A 57 -9.55 -1.10 -5.23
C PRO A 57 -11.04 -0.73 -5.20
N ASN A 58 -11.87 -1.59 -5.81
CA ASN A 58 -13.33 -1.50 -5.74
C ASN A 58 -13.93 -2.90 -5.42
N PRO A 59 -14.57 -3.08 -4.24
CA PRO A 59 -14.74 -2.09 -3.16
C PRO A 59 -13.44 -1.72 -2.45
N GLY A 60 -13.40 -0.51 -1.85
CA GLY A 60 -12.25 0.02 -1.14
C GLY A 60 -12.62 1.08 -0.11
N TYR A 61 -11.63 1.53 0.63
CA TYR A 61 -11.81 2.62 1.59
C TYR A 61 -11.87 3.97 0.84
N PRO A 62 -12.85 4.86 1.15
CA PRO A 62 -13.04 6.09 0.39
C PRO A 62 -11.83 7.01 0.29
N MET A 63 -10.94 6.99 1.29
CA MET A 63 -9.73 7.84 1.27
C MET A 63 -8.71 7.44 0.20
N PHE A 64 -8.82 6.24 -0.35
CA PHE A 64 -7.92 5.80 -1.44
C PHE A 64 -8.07 6.65 -2.70
N GLU A 65 -9.29 7.16 -2.95
CA GLU A 65 -9.56 8.03 -4.09
C GLU A 65 -9.01 9.45 -3.91
N MET A 66 -8.93 9.91 -2.65
CA MET A 66 -8.57 11.31 -2.34
C MET A 66 -7.19 11.69 -2.85
N SER A 67 -6.23 10.76 -2.82
CA SER A 67 -4.89 11.02 -3.34
C SER A 67 -4.89 11.38 -4.83
N GLY A 68 -5.66 10.63 -5.62
CA GLY A 68 -5.82 10.91 -7.05
C GLY A 68 -6.61 12.19 -7.32
N ILE A 69 -7.70 12.40 -6.57
CA ILE A 69 -8.54 13.62 -6.69
C ILE A 69 -7.69 14.87 -6.42
N MET A 70 -6.92 14.90 -5.35
CA MET A 70 -6.08 16.03 -4.98
C MET A 70 -4.96 16.29 -5.99
N ALA A 71 -4.40 15.25 -6.58
CA ALA A 71 -3.37 15.34 -7.61
C ALA A 71 -3.93 15.61 -9.02
N LYS A 72 -5.26 15.63 -9.19
CA LYS A 72 -5.94 15.65 -10.50
C LYS A 72 -5.52 14.48 -11.41
N ALA A 73 -5.26 13.35 -10.81
CA ALA A 73 -4.98 12.10 -11.51
C ALA A 73 -6.29 11.40 -11.91
N ASN A 74 -6.21 10.53 -12.90
CA ASN A 74 -7.30 9.66 -13.29
C ASN A 74 -7.39 8.48 -12.30
N LEU A 75 -8.61 8.15 -11.87
CA LEU A 75 -8.90 7.00 -11.04
C LEU A 75 -9.28 5.82 -11.92
N GLU A 76 -8.47 4.77 -11.89
CA GLU A 76 -8.80 3.49 -12.53
C GLU A 76 -9.06 2.45 -11.44
N TYR A 77 -10.27 1.89 -11.46
CA TYR A 77 -10.70 0.94 -10.45
C TYR A 77 -10.40 -0.48 -10.88
N TYR A 78 -9.67 -1.21 -10.06
CA TYR A 78 -9.61 -2.65 -10.20
C TYR A 78 -10.64 -3.31 -9.29
N THR A 79 -11.48 -4.17 -9.87
CA THR A 79 -12.55 -4.84 -9.14
C THR A 79 -11.99 -6.06 -8.42
N ILE A 80 -12.29 -6.15 -7.13
CA ILE A 80 -12.01 -7.32 -6.31
C ILE A 80 -13.33 -8.04 -5.99
N LYS A 81 -13.36 -9.35 -6.18
CA LYS A 81 -14.56 -10.17 -6.05
C LYS A 81 -14.32 -11.38 -5.17
N GLU A 82 -15.39 -11.89 -4.58
CA GLU A 82 -15.37 -13.12 -3.78
C GLU A 82 -14.80 -14.32 -4.54
N GLU A 83 -15.14 -14.44 -5.82
CA GLU A 83 -14.66 -15.50 -6.73
C GLU A 83 -13.13 -15.59 -6.80
N ASN A 84 -12.43 -14.43 -6.65
CA ASN A 84 -10.98 -14.33 -6.64
C ASN A 84 -10.40 -14.18 -5.22
N GLY A 85 -11.19 -14.51 -4.18
CA GLY A 85 -10.78 -14.28 -2.80
C GLY A 85 -10.54 -12.80 -2.45
N TYR A 86 -11.21 -11.90 -3.15
CA TYR A 86 -11.04 -10.44 -3.06
C TYR A 86 -9.61 -9.97 -3.36
N LEU A 87 -8.89 -10.67 -4.23
CA LEU A 87 -7.60 -10.25 -4.76
C LEU A 87 -7.77 -9.55 -6.10
N PRO A 88 -6.89 -8.59 -6.45
CA PRO A 88 -6.87 -8.00 -7.77
C PRO A 88 -6.47 -9.03 -8.82
N ASP A 89 -7.11 -8.95 -9.98
CA ASP A 89 -6.71 -9.69 -11.17
C ASP A 89 -5.64 -8.88 -11.92
N LEU A 90 -4.39 -9.10 -11.54
CA LEU A 90 -3.25 -8.31 -12.04
C LEU A 90 -3.01 -8.52 -13.55
N ASP A 91 -3.36 -9.70 -14.06
CA ASP A 91 -3.11 -10.07 -15.46
C ASP A 91 -4.10 -9.42 -16.44
N HIS A 92 -5.25 -8.96 -15.93
CA HIS A 92 -6.32 -8.36 -16.75
C HIS A 92 -6.43 -6.84 -16.61
N ILE A 93 -5.47 -6.17 -15.95
CA ILE A 93 -5.42 -4.70 -15.97
C ILE A 93 -4.95 -4.25 -17.35
N PRO A 94 -5.70 -3.36 -18.04
CA PRO A 94 -5.38 -2.97 -19.41
C PRO A 94 -3.98 -2.35 -19.53
N GLU A 95 -3.23 -2.74 -20.54
CA GLU A 95 -1.86 -2.25 -20.79
C GLU A 95 -1.80 -0.72 -20.91
N GLU A 96 -2.81 -0.10 -21.54
CA GLU A 96 -2.89 1.35 -21.69
C GLU A 96 -3.08 2.08 -20.34
N THR A 97 -3.75 1.41 -19.38
CA THR A 97 -3.84 1.89 -18.00
C THR A 97 -2.49 1.79 -17.31
N LEU A 98 -1.82 0.63 -17.43
CA LEU A 98 -0.52 0.38 -16.81
C LEU A 98 0.57 1.35 -17.26
N LYS A 99 0.60 1.72 -18.55
CA LYS A 99 1.56 2.71 -19.09
C LYS A 99 1.47 4.10 -18.44
N ARG A 100 0.32 4.44 -17.87
CA ARG A 100 0.07 5.74 -17.22
C ARG A 100 -0.03 5.66 -15.71
N ALA A 101 -0.12 4.44 -15.17
CA ALA A 101 -0.26 4.23 -13.75
C ALA A 101 1.03 4.57 -13.01
N LYS A 102 0.93 5.36 -11.95
CA LYS A 102 2.06 5.73 -11.08
C LYS A 102 2.15 4.84 -9.86
N TYR A 103 1.00 4.53 -9.28
CA TYR A 103 0.93 3.63 -8.13
C TYR A 103 -0.39 2.86 -8.10
N MET A 104 -0.35 1.78 -7.35
CA MET A 104 -1.49 0.95 -7.03
C MET A 104 -1.67 0.90 -5.51
N ILE A 105 -2.87 1.23 -5.04
CA ILE A 105 -3.20 1.13 -3.62
C ILE A 105 -3.71 -0.28 -3.35
N VAL A 106 -3.12 -0.94 -2.36
CA VAL A 106 -3.47 -2.29 -1.92
C VAL A 106 -3.65 -2.27 -0.40
N SER A 107 -4.69 -2.89 0.13
CA SER A 107 -4.94 -2.93 1.57
C SER A 107 -5.30 -4.35 2.00
N TYR A 108 -4.52 -4.92 2.91
CA TYR A 108 -4.84 -6.23 3.51
C TYR A 108 -4.31 -6.31 4.96
N PRO A 109 -5.20 -6.60 5.93
CA PRO A 109 -6.65 -6.88 5.80
C PRO A 109 -7.43 -5.69 5.25
N LEU A 110 -8.35 -5.96 4.30
CA LEU A 110 -9.03 -4.92 3.52
C LEU A 110 -10.33 -4.43 4.18
N ASN A 111 -10.45 -3.12 4.38
CA ASN A 111 -11.72 -2.46 4.67
C ASN A 111 -12.44 -2.10 3.34
N PRO A 112 -13.72 -2.52 3.10
CA PRO A 112 -14.67 -3.08 4.09
C PRO A 112 -14.75 -4.61 4.12
N VAL A 113 -14.01 -5.35 3.30
CA VAL A 113 -14.24 -6.77 3.05
C VAL A 113 -13.69 -7.69 4.15
N CYS A 114 -12.76 -7.18 4.95
CA CYS A 114 -12.11 -7.89 6.07
C CYS A 114 -11.36 -9.18 5.68
N VAL A 115 -10.86 -9.27 4.45
CA VAL A 115 -10.08 -10.39 3.95
C VAL A 115 -8.59 -10.11 4.07
N CYS A 116 -7.83 -11.14 4.43
CA CYS A 116 -6.36 -11.13 4.40
C CYS A 116 -5.88 -11.71 3.07
N ALA A 117 -4.89 -11.09 2.45
CA ALA A 117 -4.23 -11.70 1.31
C ALA A 117 -3.39 -12.92 1.76
N PRO A 118 -3.36 -13.99 0.95
CA PRO A 118 -2.44 -15.10 1.16
C PRO A 118 -1.00 -14.70 0.86
N ASP A 119 -0.03 -15.33 1.51
CA ASP A 119 1.39 -14.97 1.38
C ASP A 119 1.89 -15.05 -0.09
N GLU A 120 1.38 -15.99 -0.88
CA GLU A 120 1.70 -16.18 -2.29
C GLU A 120 1.20 -15.07 -3.23
N PHE A 121 0.35 -14.19 -2.74
CA PHE A 121 -0.09 -13.01 -3.49
C PHE A 121 1.01 -11.94 -3.59
N TYR A 122 1.74 -11.72 -2.50
CA TYR A 122 2.69 -10.61 -2.43
C TYR A 122 3.88 -10.72 -3.41
N PRO A 123 4.52 -11.88 -3.62
CA PRO A 123 5.53 -12.02 -4.66
C PRO A 123 5.00 -11.67 -6.06
N LYS A 124 3.78 -12.09 -6.39
CA LYS A 124 3.14 -11.76 -7.68
C LYS A 124 2.89 -10.26 -7.83
N LEU A 125 2.44 -9.61 -6.75
CA LEU A 125 2.24 -8.16 -6.71
C LEU A 125 3.55 -7.40 -6.90
N ILE A 126 4.63 -7.87 -6.28
CA ILE A 126 5.97 -7.27 -6.40
C ILE A 126 6.50 -7.41 -7.83
N ASP A 127 6.39 -8.60 -8.43
CA ASP A 127 6.79 -8.84 -9.82
C ASP A 127 5.97 -7.98 -10.79
N PHE A 128 4.66 -7.87 -10.56
CA PHE A 128 3.79 -6.98 -11.31
C PHE A 128 4.24 -5.52 -11.21
N ALA A 129 4.54 -5.05 -10.02
CA ALA A 129 4.99 -3.69 -9.76
C ALA A 129 6.33 -3.39 -10.47
N LYS A 130 7.30 -4.30 -10.37
CA LYS A 130 8.60 -4.20 -11.06
C LYS A 130 8.44 -4.17 -12.58
N LYS A 131 7.65 -5.08 -13.13
CA LYS A 131 7.43 -5.18 -14.58
C LYS A 131 6.82 -3.93 -15.19
N ASN A 132 5.92 -3.26 -14.45
CA ASN A 132 5.15 -2.13 -14.95
C ASN A 132 5.65 -0.77 -14.40
N GLU A 133 6.73 -0.76 -13.61
CA GLU A 133 7.28 0.44 -12.98
C GLU A 133 6.24 1.21 -12.13
N ILE A 134 5.38 0.45 -11.41
CA ILE A 134 4.29 0.97 -10.58
C ILE A 134 4.68 0.86 -9.11
N VAL A 135 4.47 1.91 -8.33
CA VAL A 135 4.69 1.90 -6.87
C VAL A 135 3.50 1.24 -6.17
N ILE A 136 3.73 0.32 -5.24
CA ILE A 136 2.69 -0.23 -4.37
C ILE A 136 2.56 0.62 -3.10
N LEU A 137 1.35 1.11 -2.85
CA LEU A 137 0.98 1.75 -1.59
C LEU A 137 0.16 0.74 -0.78
N HIS A 138 0.79 0.09 0.19
CA HIS A 138 0.14 -0.93 1.00
C HIS A 138 -0.41 -0.33 2.30
N ASP A 139 -1.73 -0.30 2.44
CA ASP A 139 -2.41 0.10 3.67
C ASP A 139 -2.58 -1.11 4.60
N ASN A 140 -1.84 -1.10 5.70
CA ASN A 140 -1.76 -2.20 6.68
C ASN A 140 -2.42 -1.83 8.01
N ALA A 141 -3.61 -1.23 7.96
CA ALA A 141 -4.28 -0.70 9.14
C ALA A 141 -4.76 -1.78 10.15
N TYR A 142 -4.93 -3.04 9.71
CA TYR A 142 -5.66 -4.05 10.51
C TYR A 142 -4.88 -5.34 10.78
N SER A 143 -3.60 -5.40 10.50
CA SER A 143 -2.80 -6.63 10.70
C SER A 143 -2.71 -7.09 12.17
N ASP A 144 -2.99 -6.20 13.12
CA ASP A 144 -3.06 -6.55 14.54
C ASP A 144 -4.45 -7.02 14.99
N ILE A 145 -5.48 -6.89 14.13
CA ILE A 145 -6.87 -7.23 14.47
C ILE A 145 -7.34 -8.41 13.60
N ILE A 146 -6.57 -9.49 13.59
CA ILE A 146 -6.91 -10.72 12.88
C ILE A 146 -7.38 -11.74 13.89
N TYR A 147 -8.63 -12.20 13.78
CA TYR A 147 -9.27 -13.10 14.74
C TYR A 147 -8.92 -14.58 14.53
N THR A 148 -8.12 -14.90 13.52
CA THR A 148 -7.59 -16.23 13.29
C THR A 148 -6.23 -16.39 13.97
N ARG A 149 -5.71 -17.63 14.06
CA ARG A 149 -4.36 -17.87 14.61
C ARG A 149 -3.22 -17.41 13.70
N LYS A 150 -3.52 -16.92 12.49
CA LYS A 150 -2.53 -16.36 11.56
C LYS A 150 -2.15 -14.94 12.01
N GLN A 151 -0.87 -14.65 12.05
CA GLN A 151 -0.39 -13.30 12.25
C GLN A 151 -0.53 -12.50 10.95
N GLY A 152 -0.97 -11.24 11.05
CA GLY A 152 -0.92 -10.31 9.93
C GLY A 152 0.52 -10.10 9.47
N ARG A 153 0.69 -9.92 8.16
CA ARG A 153 1.99 -9.71 7.53
C ARG A 153 2.19 -8.23 7.21
N SER A 154 3.44 -7.82 7.16
CA SER A 154 3.82 -6.58 6.50
C SER A 154 4.13 -6.89 5.03
N PHE A 155 3.69 -6.04 4.11
CA PHE A 155 4.11 -6.09 2.72
C PHE A 155 5.64 -6.04 2.60
N LEU A 156 6.28 -5.20 3.42
CA LEU A 156 7.74 -5.04 3.43
C LEU A 156 8.50 -6.29 3.88
N SER A 157 7.80 -7.32 4.42
CA SER A 157 8.43 -8.60 4.80
C SER A 157 8.71 -9.54 3.61
N PHE A 158 8.24 -9.19 2.43
CA PHE A 158 8.46 -9.99 1.21
C PHE A 158 9.67 -9.46 0.43
N GLU A 159 10.44 -10.38 -0.13
CA GLU A 159 11.64 -10.05 -0.90
C GLU A 159 11.31 -9.09 -2.06
N GLY A 160 12.08 -8.01 -2.20
CA GLY A 160 11.90 -7.00 -3.23
C GLY A 160 10.79 -5.98 -2.96
N ALA A 161 10.00 -6.12 -1.88
CA ALA A 161 8.91 -5.19 -1.58
C ALA A 161 9.39 -3.75 -1.33
N LYS A 162 10.49 -3.57 -0.60
CA LYS A 162 11.10 -2.26 -0.33
C LYS A 162 11.58 -1.52 -1.58
N GLU A 163 11.79 -2.24 -2.69
CA GLU A 163 12.22 -1.66 -3.96
C GLU A 163 11.04 -1.03 -4.72
N VAL A 164 9.82 -1.50 -4.45
CA VAL A 164 8.63 -1.15 -5.24
C VAL A 164 7.49 -0.57 -4.43
N GLY A 165 7.61 -0.44 -3.11
CA GLY A 165 6.45 0.00 -2.36
C GLY A 165 6.72 0.67 -1.02
N VAL A 166 5.67 1.29 -0.52
CA VAL A 166 5.56 1.96 0.77
C VAL A 166 4.43 1.33 1.56
N GLU A 167 4.60 1.20 2.88
CA GLU A 167 3.55 0.69 3.77
C GLU A 167 3.08 1.78 4.73
N PHE A 168 1.76 1.93 4.85
CA PHE A 168 1.10 2.72 5.89
C PHE A 168 0.69 1.77 7.03
N TYR A 169 1.11 2.12 8.26
CA TYR A 169 0.89 1.26 9.42
C TYR A 169 0.54 2.06 10.67
#